data_d1422ce00394f02695a73f5cdf1dcfc1
#
_entry.id   d1422ce00394f02695a73f5cdf1dcfc1
#
_cell.length_a   1.000
_cell.length_b   1.000
_cell.length_c   1.000
_cell.angle_alpha   90.00
_cell.angle_beta   90.00
_cell.angle_gamma   90.00
#
_symmetry.space_group_name_H-M   'P 1'
#
loop_
_entity.id
_entity.type
_entity.pdbx_description
1 polymer ?
#
loop_
_entity_poly.entity_id
_entity_poly.type
_entity_poly.pdbx_seq_one_letter_code
_entity_poly.pdbx_strand_id
1 'polypeptide(L)'
;MSIASALFSDSQSRIFRWLFGHPERDFHLSELRRLTGLGSASLQRELNRLAAAGLVLSERVGNLRRFRANASSPVYSELANLTRKALGAEPVLRDALAALGTNLQAAWLYGSVAKKTDTAGSDIDVMLVGKNLSLVKVLTLLEPTEALLGRKVNPTIYTPAEFERRRAEPDSFVNRVLAQSVIKLAGKSG
;
A
#
# COMPACT_ATOMS: atom_id res chain seq x y z
N MET A 1 16.62 -1.66 -7.73
CA MET A 1 15.62 -0.90 -8.54
C MET A 1 14.29 -1.66 -8.41
N SER A 2 13.22 -1.01 -7.97
CA SER A 2 11.90 -1.64 -7.84
C SER A 2 11.16 -1.67 -9.19
N ILE A 3 10.17 -2.56 -9.34
CA ILE A 3 9.29 -2.58 -10.53
C ILE A 3 8.62 -1.20 -10.70
N ALA A 4 8.19 -0.59 -9.61
CA ALA A 4 7.57 0.73 -9.62
C ALA A 4 8.48 1.80 -10.23
N SER A 5 9.74 1.88 -9.80
CA SER A 5 10.70 2.86 -10.30
C SER A 5 11.18 2.60 -11.74
N ALA A 6 11.02 1.37 -12.23
CA ALA A 6 11.30 1.04 -13.63
C ALA A 6 10.15 1.44 -14.57
N LEU A 7 8.90 1.39 -14.08
CA LEU A 7 7.70 1.65 -14.89
C LEU A 7 7.19 3.09 -14.80
N PHE A 8 7.36 3.74 -13.65
CA PHE A 8 6.79 5.05 -13.35
C PHE A 8 7.84 6.01 -12.83
N SER A 9 7.75 7.28 -13.22
CA SER A 9 8.47 8.34 -12.51
C SER A 9 7.97 8.46 -11.07
N ASP A 10 8.75 9.11 -10.20
CA ASP A 10 8.35 9.34 -8.80
C ASP A 10 7.01 10.09 -8.72
N SER A 11 6.83 11.15 -9.52
CA SER A 11 5.58 11.90 -9.57
C SER A 11 4.39 11.05 -10.02
N GLN A 12 4.58 10.21 -11.04
CA GLN A 12 3.55 9.28 -11.52
C GLN A 12 3.19 8.25 -10.46
N SER A 13 4.18 7.65 -9.82
CA SER A 13 3.97 6.67 -8.75
C SER A 13 3.11 7.24 -7.61
N ARG A 14 3.41 8.47 -7.18
CA ARG A 14 2.66 9.16 -6.13
C ARG A 14 1.23 9.49 -6.55
N ILE A 15 1.01 9.96 -7.78
CA ILE A 15 -0.32 10.31 -8.30
C ILE A 15 -1.16 9.04 -8.55
N PHE A 16 -0.58 8.03 -9.21
CA PHE A 16 -1.29 6.80 -9.57
C PHE A 16 -1.74 6.02 -8.34
N ARG A 17 -0.95 5.99 -7.28
CA ARG A 17 -1.32 5.36 -6.01
C ARG A 17 -2.66 5.87 -5.48
N TRP A 18 -2.92 7.16 -5.61
CA TRP A 18 -4.17 7.75 -5.15
C TRP A 18 -5.29 7.60 -6.18
N LEU A 19 -5.07 7.99 -7.43
CA LEU A 19 -6.12 8.00 -8.43
C LEU A 19 -6.55 6.59 -8.87
N PHE A 20 -5.59 5.71 -9.16
CA PHE A 20 -5.88 4.33 -9.61
C PHE A 20 -5.89 3.32 -8.47
N GLY A 21 -5.32 3.64 -7.32
CA GLY A 21 -5.42 2.81 -6.12
C GLY A 21 -6.74 2.99 -5.37
N HIS A 22 -7.44 4.11 -5.60
CA HIS A 22 -8.73 4.45 -5.00
C HIS A 22 -9.70 4.96 -6.07
N PRO A 23 -10.06 4.13 -7.05
CA PRO A 23 -10.80 4.56 -8.23
C PRO A 23 -12.22 5.03 -7.95
N GLU A 24 -12.76 4.67 -6.78
CA GLU A 24 -14.09 5.08 -6.31
C GLU A 24 -14.12 6.52 -5.77
N ARG A 25 -12.95 7.17 -5.65
CA ARG A 25 -12.85 8.51 -5.05
C ARG A 25 -12.54 9.59 -6.05
N ASP A 26 -13.15 10.76 -5.80
CA ASP A 26 -12.72 12.03 -6.36
C ASP A 26 -11.76 12.74 -5.40
N PHE A 27 -10.74 13.37 -5.93
CA PHE A 27 -9.74 14.09 -5.17
C PHE A 27 -9.68 15.55 -5.59
N HIS A 28 -9.67 16.47 -4.62
CA HIS A 28 -9.36 17.88 -4.89
C HIS A 28 -7.86 18.08 -5.12
N LEU A 29 -7.50 19.10 -5.90
CA LEU A 29 -6.10 19.43 -6.17
C LEU A 29 -5.29 19.64 -4.87
N SER A 30 -5.87 20.36 -3.91
CA SER A 30 -5.23 20.60 -2.60
C SER A 30 -5.03 19.31 -1.79
N GLU A 31 -5.99 18.40 -1.86
CA GLU A 31 -5.90 17.08 -1.24
C GLU A 31 -4.79 16.25 -1.89
N LEU A 32 -4.77 16.15 -3.23
CA LEU A 32 -3.70 15.44 -3.95
C LEU A 32 -2.32 16.02 -3.64
N ARG A 33 -2.20 17.35 -3.53
CA ARG A 33 -0.93 17.97 -3.14
C ARG A 33 -0.47 17.51 -1.77
N ARG A 34 -1.36 17.48 -0.79
CA ARG A 34 -1.06 17.00 0.56
C ARG A 34 -0.69 15.51 0.56
N LEU A 35 -1.47 14.67 -0.13
CA LEU A 35 -1.29 13.22 -0.18
C LEU A 35 -0.04 12.79 -0.94
N THR A 36 0.28 13.48 -2.03
CA THR A 36 1.45 13.14 -2.88
C THR A 36 2.73 13.80 -2.41
N GLY A 37 2.66 14.89 -1.62
CA GLY A 37 3.82 15.69 -1.25
C GLY A 37 4.48 16.41 -2.44
N LEU A 38 3.82 16.45 -3.61
CA LEU A 38 4.36 17.12 -4.80
C LEU A 38 4.17 18.63 -4.75
N GLY A 39 5.11 19.35 -5.34
CA GLY A 39 4.97 20.79 -5.57
C GLY A 39 3.78 21.08 -6.52
N SER A 40 3.08 22.20 -6.28
CA SER A 40 1.84 22.55 -6.99
C SER A 40 2.00 22.53 -8.52
N ALA A 41 3.07 23.12 -9.03
CA ALA A 41 3.32 23.18 -10.48
C ALA A 41 3.60 21.80 -11.10
N SER A 42 4.35 20.94 -10.43
CA SER A 42 4.63 19.57 -10.88
C SER A 42 3.37 18.72 -10.89
N LEU A 43 2.58 18.80 -9.82
CA LEU A 43 1.32 18.07 -9.71
C LEU A 43 0.32 18.51 -10.81
N GLN A 44 0.12 19.82 -11.00
CA GLN A 44 -0.80 20.32 -12.01
C GLN A 44 -0.38 19.92 -13.43
N ARG A 45 0.91 20.02 -13.76
CA ARG A 45 1.44 19.62 -15.06
C ARG A 45 1.15 18.15 -15.34
N GLU A 46 1.42 17.29 -14.39
CA GLU A 46 1.20 15.84 -14.54
C GLU A 46 -0.29 15.50 -14.62
N LEU A 47 -1.14 16.09 -13.78
CA LEU A 47 -2.59 15.91 -13.83
C LEU A 47 -3.20 16.39 -15.16
N ASN A 48 -2.74 17.55 -15.68
CA ASN A 48 -3.18 18.04 -16.98
C ASN A 48 -2.75 17.11 -18.12
N ARG A 49 -1.53 16.56 -18.06
CA ARG A 49 -1.03 15.58 -19.03
C ARG A 49 -1.88 14.31 -19.03
N LEU A 50 -2.20 13.79 -17.84
CA LEU A 50 -3.02 12.58 -17.68
C LEU A 50 -4.47 12.83 -18.14
N ALA A 51 -5.02 14.02 -17.86
CA ALA A 51 -6.36 14.40 -18.32
C ALA A 51 -6.42 14.56 -19.84
N ALA A 52 -5.42 15.19 -20.44
CA ALA A 52 -5.32 15.34 -21.91
C ALA A 52 -5.21 13.98 -22.62
N ALA A 53 -4.58 12.99 -21.98
CA ALA A 53 -4.50 11.60 -22.48
C ALA A 53 -5.77 10.78 -22.19
N GLY A 54 -6.79 11.33 -21.54
CA GLY A 54 -8.02 10.60 -21.20
C GLY A 54 -7.86 9.54 -20.11
N LEU A 55 -6.75 9.54 -19.37
CA LEU A 55 -6.50 8.59 -18.29
C LEU A 55 -7.14 9.04 -16.96
N VAL A 56 -7.31 10.34 -16.81
CA VAL A 56 -7.88 10.98 -15.62
C VAL A 56 -8.99 11.93 -16.06
N LEU A 57 -10.09 11.91 -15.37
CA LEU A 57 -11.16 12.89 -15.52
C LEU A 57 -10.85 14.09 -14.63
N SER A 58 -11.05 15.29 -15.18
CA SER A 58 -10.94 16.55 -14.44
C SER A 58 -12.25 17.30 -14.56
N GLU A 59 -12.91 17.52 -13.42
CA GLU A 59 -14.17 18.20 -13.33
C GLU A 59 -14.05 19.45 -12.45
N ARG A 60 -14.73 20.53 -12.83
CA ARG A 60 -14.78 21.75 -12.05
C ARG A 60 -16.12 21.82 -11.29
N VAL A 61 -16.04 21.84 -9.96
CA VAL A 61 -17.19 21.97 -9.07
C VAL A 61 -17.03 23.29 -8.30
N GLY A 62 -17.74 24.33 -8.74
CA GLY A 62 -17.54 25.67 -8.25
C GLY A 62 -16.13 26.18 -8.55
N ASN A 63 -15.40 26.60 -7.51
CA ASN A 63 -14.01 27.08 -7.63
C ASN A 63 -12.97 25.98 -7.46
N LEU A 64 -13.40 24.72 -7.27
CA LEU A 64 -12.49 23.60 -7.01
C LEU A 64 -12.40 22.68 -8.23
N ARG A 65 -11.19 22.20 -8.51
CA ARG A 65 -10.94 21.15 -9.49
C ARG A 65 -10.85 19.81 -8.79
N ARG A 66 -11.62 18.84 -9.27
CA ARG A 66 -11.60 17.44 -8.85
C ARG A 66 -10.97 16.59 -9.92
N PHE A 67 -10.32 15.52 -9.49
CA PHE A 67 -9.67 14.56 -10.35
C PHE A 67 -10.03 13.15 -9.91
N ARG A 68 -10.28 12.26 -10.88
CA ARG A 68 -10.48 10.83 -10.65
C ARG A 68 -9.93 10.02 -11.82
N ALA A 69 -9.65 8.74 -11.60
CA ALA A 69 -9.33 7.84 -12.69
C ALA A 69 -10.49 7.75 -13.67
N ASN A 70 -10.19 7.72 -14.98
CA ASN A 70 -11.21 7.58 -16.01
C ASN A 70 -11.52 6.09 -16.24
N ALA A 71 -12.61 5.60 -15.65
CA ALA A 71 -13.05 4.22 -15.81
C ALA A 71 -13.44 3.86 -17.26
N SER A 72 -13.73 4.85 -18.10
CA SER A 72 -14.03 4.64 -19.53
C SER A 72 -12.78 4.63 -20.41
N SER A 73 -11.58 4.83 -19.84
CA SER A 73 -10.34 4.72 -20.60
C SER A 73 -10.09 3.27 -21.02
N PRO A 74 -9.70 3.00 -22.27
CA PRO A 74 -9.46 1.63 -22.75
C PRO A 74 -8.34 0.88 -22.01
N VAL A 75 -7.48 1.60 -21.28
CA VAL A 75 -6.37 1.02 -20.50
C VAL A 75 -6.58 1.16 -18.98
N TYR A 76 -7.80 1.48 -18.56
CA TYR A 76 -8.09 1.71 -17.15
C TYR A 76 -7.82 0.49 -16.27
N SER A 77 -8.33 -0.68 -16.67
CA SER A 77 -8.17 -1.92 -15.92
C SER A 77 -6.71 -2.33 -15.77
N GLU A 78 -5.93 -2.17 -16.84
CA GLU A 78 -4.50 -2.47 -16.88
C GLU A 78 -3.73 -1.53 -15.94
N LEU A 79 -4.00 -0.23 -16.02
CA LEU A 79 -3.36 0.76 -15.13
C LEU A 79 -3.72 0.55 -13.67
N ALA A 80 -4.98 0.29 -13.35
CA ALA A 80 -5.42 -0.01 -11.98
C ALA A 80 -4.77 -1.29 -11.44
N ASN A 81 -4.72 -2.35 -12.25
CA ASN A 81 -4.06 -3.60 -11.90
C ASN A 81 -2.55 -3.43 -11.72
N LEU A 82 -1.91 -2.68 -12.62
CA LEU A 82 -0.47 -2.40 -12.56
C LEU A 82 -0.14 -1.56 -11.32
N THR A 83 -0.93 -0.52 -11.04
CA THR A 83 -0.80 0.33 -9.85
C THR A 83 -0.90 -0.52 -8.59
N ARG A 84 -1.91 -1.37 -8.47
CA ARG A 84 -2.08 -2.25 -7.31
C ARG A 84 -0.90 -3.19 -7.10
N LYS A 85 -0.37 -3.78 -8.19
CA LYS A 85 0.74 -4.74 -8.13
C LYS A 85 2.09 -4.06 -7.87
N ALA A 86 2.33 -2.88 -8.41
CA ALA A 86 3.61 -2.21 -8.32
C ALA A 86 3.69 -1.19 -7.17
N LEU A 87 2.56 -0.56 -6.82
CA LEU A 87 2.49 0.56 -5.88
C LEU A 87 1.60 0.29 -4.66
N GLY A 88 0.95 -0.88 -4.58
CA GLY A 88 0.08 -1.26 -3.48
C GLY A 88 0.82 -1.56 -2.17
N ALA A 89 0.07 -1.96 -1.14
CA ALA A 89 0.62 -2.21 0.20
C ALA A 89 1.67 -3.33 0.20
N GLU A 90 1.47 -4.41 -0.55
CA GLU A 90 2.38 -5.57 -0.57
C GLU A 90 3.82 -5.19 -0.95
N PRO A 91 4.11 -4.62 -2.14
CA PRO A 91 5.49 -4.31 -2.52
C PRO A 91 6.12 -3.26 -1.60
N VAL A 92 5.37 -2.25 -1.18
CA VAL A 92 5.87 -1.19 -0.29
C VAL A 92 6.25 -1.74 1.09
N LEU A 93 5.41 -2.61 1.66
CA LEU A 93 5.71 -3.28 2.93
C LEU A 93 6.89 -4.25 2.80
N ARG A 94 6.97 -5.01 1.71
CA ARG A 94 8.07 -5.93 1.45
C ARG A 94 9.41 -5.19 1.42
N ASP A 95 9.47 -4.07 0.72
CA ASP A 95 10.67 -3.22 0.64
C ASP A 95 11.04 -2.63 2.02
N ALA A 96 10.06 -2.11 2.77
CA ALA A 96 10.30 -1.56 4.10
C ALA A 96 10.81 -2.64 5.08
N LEU A 97 10.15 -3.81 5.11
CA LEU A 97 10.51 -4.89 6.02
C LEU A 97 11.87 -5.54 5.71
N ALA A 98 12.37 -5.39 4.49
CA ALA A 98 13.72 -5.86 4.12
C ALA A 98 14.82 -5.25 4.99
N ALA A 99 14.62 -4.04 5.53
CA ALA A 99 15.56 -3.38 6.44
C ALA A 99 15.72 -4.11 7.79
N LEU A 100 14.80 -5.01 8.17
CA LEU A 100 14.94 -5.85 9.36
C LEU A 100 15.95 -6.99 9.16
N GLY A 101 16.35 -7.27 7.92
CA GLY A 101 17.39 -8.24 7.58
C GLY A 101 17.12 -9.63 8.17
N THR A 102 18.18 -10.24 8.72
CA THR A 102 18.11 -11.59 9.31
C THR A 102 17.32 -11.68 10.61
N ASN A 103 16.95 -10.55 11.22
CA ASN A 103 16.07 -10.53 12.40
C ASN A 103 14.64 -10.93 12.05
N LEU A 104 14.19 -10.66 10.82
CA LEU A 104 12.87 -11.06 10.34
C LEU A 104 12.93 -12.45 9.72
N GLN A 105 12.23 -13.41 10.29
CA GLN A 105 12.16 -14.77 9.77
C GLN A 105 10.97 -14.97 8.84
N ALA A 106 9.83 -14.39 9.17
CA ALA A 106 8.65 -14.45 8.33
C ALA A 106 7.74 -13.22 8.55
N ALA A 107 6.99 -12.86 7.52
CA ALA A 107 6.00 -11.79 7.59
C ALA A 107 4.82 -12.09 6.67
N TRP A 108 3.61 -11.72 7.13
CA TRP A 108 2.37 -11.84 6.37
C TRP A 108 1.54 -10.58 6.49
N LEU A 109 0.98 -10.17 5.38
CA LEU A 109 -0.11 -9.21 5.29
C LEU A 109 -1.42 -10.00 5.39
N TYR A 110 -2.33 -9.59 6.27
CA TYR A 110 -3.61 -10.27 6.49
C TYR A 110 -4.76 -9.26 6.61
N GLY A 111 -5.94 -9.72 7.01
CA GLY A 111 -7.10 -8.85 7.17
C GLY A 111 -7.76 -8.44 5.84
N SER A 112 -8.38 -7.27 5.82
CA SER A 112 -9.17 -6.79 4.68
C SER A 112 -8.34 -6.62 3.41
N VAL A 113 -7.10 -6.15 3.53
CA VAL A 113 -6.19 -5.94 2.38
C VAL A 113 -5.86 -7.26 1.69
N ALA A 114 -5.53 -8.30 2.46
CA ALA A 114 -5.24 -9.62 1.89
C ALA A 114 -6.47 -10.27 1.26
N LYS A 115 -7.66 -10.02 1.82
CA LYS A 115 -8.95 -10.49 1.30
C LYS A 115 -9.46 -9.66 0.11
N LYS A 116 -8.84 -8.53 -0.20
CA LYS A 116 -9.27 -7.55 -1.22
C LYS A 116 -10.67 -6.97 -0.94
N THR A 117 -11.02 -6.83 0.33
CA THR A 117 -12.28 -6.24 0.82
C THR A 117 -12.06 -4.91 1.52
N ASP A 118 -10.83 -4.39 1.46
CA ASP A 118 -10.43 -3.15 2.09
C ASP A 118 -10.97 -1.91 1.37
N THR A 119 -11.11 -0.87 2.14
CA THR A 119 -11.43 0.48 1.66
C THR A 119 -10.24 1.41 1.87
N ALA A 120 -10.29 2.63 1.34
CA ALA A 120 -9.25 3.63 1.52
C ALA A 120 -8.94 3.96 3.00
N GLY A 121 -9.92 3.78 3.89
CA GLY A 121 -9.77 4.03 5.34
C GLY A 121 -9.42 2.79 6.16
N SER A 122 -9.31 1.59 5.53
CA SER A 122 -8.98 0.38 6.27
C SER A 122 -7.52 0.35 6.67
N ASP A 123 -7.21 -0.07 7.90
CA ASP A 123 -5.85 -0.30 8.35
C ASP A 123 -5.22 -1.50 7.62
N ILE A 124 -3.91 -1.56 7.66
CA ILE A 124 -3.11 -2.62 7.06
C ILE A 124 -2.55 -3.49 8.18
N ASP A 125 -3.00 -4.73 8.28
CA ASP A 125 -2.58 -5.65 9.32
C ASP A 125 -1.41 -6.50 8.85
N VAL A 126 -0.31 -6.52 9.63
CA VAL A 126 0.87 -7.33 9.34
C VAL A 126 1.25 -8.19 10.55
N MET A 127 1.56 -9.45 10.31
CA MET A 127 2.09 -10.36 11.31
C MET A 127 3.56 -10.61 11.01
N LEU A 128 4.42 -10.37 12.01
CA LEU A 128 5.87 -10.47 11.90
C LEU A 128 6.38 -11.55 12.87
N VAL A 129 7.26 -12.39 12.39
CA VAL A 129 7.97 -13.38 13.23
C VAL A 129 9.46 -13.14 13.11
N GLY A 130 10.13 -12.94 14.24
CA GLY A 130 11.55 -12.68 14.21
C GLY A 130 12.19 -12.57 15.58
N LYS A 131 13.52 -12.47 15.57
CA LYS A 131 14.34 -12.32 16.77
C LYS A 131 14.64 -10.82 16.99
N ASN A 132 14.63 -10.38 18.25
CA ASN A 132 14.99 -9.00 18.61
C ASN A 132 14.17 -7.92 17.90
N LEU A 133 12.93 -8.22 17.51
CA LEU A 133 11.99 -7.25 16.97
C LEU A 133 11.27 -6.57 18.15
N SER A 134 11.51 -5.28 18.35
CA SER A 134 10.70 -4.49 19.29
C SER A 134 9.60 -3.73 18.55
N LEU A 135 8.44 -3.59 19.19
CA LEU A 135 7.30 -2.88 18.61
C LEU A 135 7.69 -1.44 18.21
N VAL A 136 8.43 -0.74 19.08
CA VAL A 136 8.87 0.64 18.81
C VAL A 136 9.72 0.71 17.56
N LYS A 137 10.73 -0.18 17.40
CA LYS A 137 11.58 -0.21 16.21
C LYS A 137 10.79 -0.50 14.94
N VAL A 138 9.84 -1.43 15.02
CA VAL A 138 9.00 -1.79 13.86
C VAL A 138 8.08 -0.63 13.50
N LEU A 139 7.44 0.04 14.45
CA LEU A 139 6.60 1.21 14.19
C LEU A 139 7.38 2.35 13.55
N THR A 140 8.57 2.67 14.10
CA THR A 140 9.45 3.72 13.51
C THR A 140 9.86 3.36 12.07
N LEU A 141 10.14 2.07 11.80
CA LEU A 141 10.46 1.60 10.45
C LEU A 141 9.27 1.76 9.49
N LEU A 142 8.05 1.53 9.96
CA LEU A 142 6.85 1.55 9.13
C LEU A 142 6.24 2.96 8.97
N GLU A 143 6.64 3.94 9.75
CA GLU A 143 6.12 5.32 9.69
C GLU A 143 6.22 5.95 8.26
N PRO A 144 7.37 5.88 7.54
CA PRO A 144 7.44 6.34 6.16
C PRO A 144 6.51 5.57 5.22
N THR A 145 6.30 4.28 5.49
CA THR A 145 5.40 3.41 4.74
C THR A 145 3.93 3.82 4.94
N GLU A 146 3.53 4.11 6.17
CA GLU A 146 2.21 4.65 6.48
C GLU A 146 1.95 5.97 5.74
N ALA A 147 2.92 6.89 5.81
CA ALA A 147 2.83 8.17 5.10
C ALA A 147 2.70 7.97 3.58
N LEU A 148 3.43 7.01 3.01
CA LEU A 148 3.41 6.69 1.58
C LEU A 148 2.09 6.03 1.14
N LEU A 149 1.53 5.14 1.97
CA LEU A 149 0.28 4.44 1.71
C LEU A 149 -0.96 5.25 2.12
N GLY A 150 -0.79 6.27 2.95
CA GLY A 150 -1.88 7.06 3.54
C GLY A 150 -2.76 6.25 4.50
N ARG A 151 -2.21 5.16 5.06
CA ARG A 151 -2.95 4.18 5.88
C ARG A 151 -2.08 3.72 7.04
N LYS A 152 -2.71 3.46 8.18
CA LYS A 152 -2.05 2.88 9.35
C LYS A 152 -1.64 1.44 9.08
N VAL A 153 -0.48 1.07 9.62
CA VAL A 153 0.02 -0.32 9.60
C VAL A 153 0.05 -0.84 11.04
N ASN A 154 -0.70 -1.90 11.29
CA ASN A 154 -0.82 -2.54 12.60
C ASN A 154 0.06 -3.79 12.67
N PRO A 155 1.28 -3.72 13.21
CA PRO A 155 2.14 -4.89 13.34
C PRO A 155 1.78 -5.73 14.57
N THR A 156 1.56 -7.03 14.37
CA THR A 156 1.54 -8.05 15.42
C THR A 156 2.86 -8.81 15.37
N ILE A 157 3.64 -8.78 16.45
CA ILE A 157 5.01 -9.32 16.49
C ILE A 157 5.05 -10.54 17.40
N TYR A 158 5.69 -11.61 16.91
CA TYR A 158 5.99 -12.82 17.67
C TYR A 158 7.47 -13.14 17.60
N THR A 159 8.01 -13.65 18.70
CA THR A 159 9.26 -14.42 18.63
C THR A 159 9.01 -15.75 17.94
N PRO A 160 10.04 -16.41 17.36
CA PRO A 160 9.88 -17.72 16.75
C PRO A 160 9.26 -18.77 17.71
N ALA A 161 9.68 -18.76 18.96
CA ALA A 161 9.17 -19.70 19.97
C ALA A 161 7.69 -19.42 20.30
N GLU A 162 7.29 -18.15 20.44
CA GLU A 162 5.89 -17.78 20.65
C GLU A 162 5.02 -18.14 19.45
N PHE A 163 5.51 -17.92 18.25
CA PHE A 163 4.80 -18.27 17.02
C PHE A 163 4.52 -19.77 16.94
N GLU A 164 5.55 -20.63 17.16
CA GLU A 164 5.36 -22.07 17.14
C GLU A 164 4.43 -22.56 18.27
N ARG A 165 4.56 -22.00 19.47
CA ARG A 165 3.62 -22.29 20.55
C ARG A 165 2.18 -21.95 20.16
N ARG A 166 1.95 -20.76 19.61
CA ARG A 166 0.62 -20.33 19.14
C ARG A 166 0.10 -21.19 17.98
N ARG A 167 0.98 -21.66 17.11
CA ARG A 167 0.59 -22.58 16.03
C ARG A 167 0.12 -23.93 16.56
N ALA A 168 0.70 -24.40 17.68
CA ALA A 168 0.28 -25.65 18.31
C ALA A 168 -1.05 -25.55 19.07
N GLU A 169 -1.50 -24.34 19.43
CA GLU A 169 -2.76 -24.10 20.13
C GLU A 169 -3.92 -24.10 19.10
N PRO A 170 -4.92 -25.00 19.19
CA PRO A 170 -6.13 -24.90 18.38
C PRO A 170 -6.78 -23.51 18.57
N ASP A 171 -7.37 -22.95 17.51
CA ASP A 171 -8.10 -21.68 17.54
C ASP A 171 -7.29 -20.44 17.97
N SER A 172 -5.94 -20.55 17.99
CA SER A 172 -5.10 -19.38 18.24
C SER A 172 -5.29 -18.29 17.19
N PHE A 173 -4.92 -17.04 17.55
CA PHE A 173 -4.93 -15.94 16.59
C PHE A 173 -4.07 -16.26 15.36
N VAL A 174 -2.90 -16.86 15.55
CA VAL A 174 -1.99 -17.25 14.45
C VAL A 174 -2.70 -18.22 13.49
N ASN A 175 -3.34 -19.27 14.02
CA ASN A 175 -4.06 -20.24 13.18
C ASN A 175 -5.25 -19.62 12.47
N ARG A 176 -6.04 -18.76 13.13
CA ARG A 176 -7.14 -18.04 12.49
C ARG A 176 -6.67 -17.13 11.36
N VAL A 177 -5.52 -16.46 11.53
CA VAL A 177 -4.93 -15.62 10.47
C VAL A 177 -4.45 -16.48 9.32
N LEU A 178 -3.67 -17.53 9.57
CA LEU A 178 -3.09 -18.38 8.52
C LEU A 178 -4.13 -19.24 7.79
N ALA A 179 -5.28 -19.49 8.38
CA ALA A 179 -6.41 -20.16 7.72
C ALA A 179 -7.18 -19.27 6.73
N GLN A 180 -6.92 -17.96 6.74
CA GLN A 180 -7.54 -16.99 5.84
C GLN A 180 -6.63 -16.68 4.63
N SER A 181 -7.12 -15.82 3.73
CA SER A 181 -6.28 -15.26 2.68
C SER A 181 -5.20 -14.38 3.33
N VAL A 182 -3.95 -14.76 3.14
CA VAL A 182 -2.77 -13.99 3.56
C VAL A 182 -1.82 -13.78 2.40
N ILE A 183 -1.08 -12.68 2.42
CA ILE A 183 -0.02 -12.40 1.46
C ILE A 183 1.31 -12.50 2.19
N LYS A 184 2.16 -13.43 1.79
CA LYS A 184 3.48 -13.60 2.38
C LYS A 184 4.40 -12.46 1.95
N LEU A 185 4.92 -11.69 2.90
CA LEU A 185 5.83 -10.56 2.67
C LEU A 185 7.30 -10.97 2.77
N ALA A 186 7.64 -11.85 3.70
CA ALA A 186 9.00 -12.34 3.93
C ALA A 186 9.00 -13.79 4.44
N GLY A 187 10.14 -14.47 4.35
CA GLY A 187 10.38 -15.85 4.80
C GLY A 187 10.51 -16.85 3.66
N LYS A 188 11.06 -18.03 3.94
CA LYS A 188 11.16 -19.12 2.97
C LYS A 188 9.75 -19.58 2.57
N SER A 189 9.53 -19.83 1.29
CA SER A 189 8.37 -20.59 0.84
C SER A 189 8.50 -22.01 1.39
N GLY A 190 7.58 -22.43 2.25
CA GLY A 190 7.47 -23.82 2.65
C GLY A 190 6.87 -24.62 1.54
#